data_3dc6f8635b308d82cf6d57b0082f92e4
#
_entry.id   3dc6f8635b308d82cf6d57b0082f92e4
#
_cell.length_a   1.000
_cell.length_b   1.000
_cell.length_c   1.000
_cell.angle_alpha   90.00
_cell.angle_beta   90.00
_cell.angle_gamma   90.00
#
_symmetry.space_group_name_H-M   'P 1'
#
loop_
_entity.id
_entity.type
_entity.pdbx_description
1 polymer ?
#
loop_
_entity_poly.entity_id
_entity_poly.type
_entity_poly.pdbx_seq_one_letter_code
_entity_poly.pdbx_strand_id
1 'polypeptide(L)'
;MKKILICILSLLGLTTACGQKGFEETDVKGFAELIAGENVVVLDVRTAAEFDEAHLAGALNIDVKQGDFVEQAKASLPTDKTIAVYCRSGRRSASACEKLAAEGFRVVNLKGGILAWMDAEMPTTAE
;
A
#
# COMPACT_ATOMS: atom_id res chain seq x y z
N MET A 1 21.35 -10.04 22.37
CA MET A 1 20.77 -10.02 22.16
C MET A 1 20.58 -9.89 21.63
N LYS A 2 20.54 -9.93 21.50
CA LYS A 2 20.05 -9.76 20.99
C LYS A 2 19.72 -9.28 20.31
N LYS A 3 19.73 -9.04 20.18
CA LYS A 3 19.17 -8.56 19.49
C LYS A 3 19.26 -7.77 18.95
N ILE A 4 19.64 -7.50 19.09
CA ILE A 4 19.43 -6.71 18.55
C ILE A 4 19.85 -6.39 17.76
N LEU A 5 20.18 -6.53 17.76
CA LEU A 5 20.17 -6.18 16.99
C LEU A 5 20.07 -6.15 16.11
N ILE A 6 20.01 -6.32 16.04
CA ILE A 6 19.51 -6.25 15.04
C ILE A 6 19.24 -5.74 14.34
N CYS A 7 19.37 -5.38 14.51
CA CYS A 7 18.82 -4.84 13.79
C CYS A 7 19.13 -4.42 13.17
N ILE A 8 19.74 -4.32 13.36
CA ILE A 8 19.74 -3.88 12.76
C ILE A 8 20.15 -3.90 11.85
N LEU A 9 20.49 -4.08 11.80
CA LEU A 9 20.45 -4.10 10.99
C LEU A 9 20.30 -4.12 10.15
N SER A 10 20.14 -4.21 10.16
CA SER A 10 19.60 -4.14 9.41
C SER A 10 19.58 -3.76 8.96
N LEU A 11 19.86 -3.44 9.13
CA LEU A 11 19.57 -2.88 8.78
C LEU A 11 19.87 -2.47 8.15
N LEU A 12 20.30 -2.38 7.98
CA LEU A 12 20.25 -1.91 7.35
C LEU A 12 20.23 -1.83 6.36
N GLY A 13 20.20 -1.84 6.00
CA GLY A 13 20.00 -1.63 5.15
C GLY A 13 19.52 -1.63 4.50
N LEU A 14 19.44 -1.65 4.11
CA LEU A 14 18.73 -1.50 3.28
C LEU A 14 18.05 -0.70 3.21
N THR A 15 17.92 -0.79 3.27
CA THR A 15 17.00 -0.08 3.54
C THR A 15 16.98 1.35 3.31
N THR A 16 17.77 1.95 2.84
CA THR A 16 17.87 3.35 2.79
C THR A 16 16.73 4.05 2.12
N ALA A 17 16.28 3.57 0.95
CA ALA A 17 15.18 4.21 0.26
C ALA A 17 13.91 4.13 1.08
N CYS A 18 13.68 2.99 1.70
CA CYS A 18 12.51 2.81 2.54
C CYS A 18 12.53 3.76 3.71
N GLY A 19 13.68 3.93 4.33
CA GLY A 19 13.82 4.83 5.45
C GLY A 19 13.48 6.25 5.09
N GLN A 20 13.91 6.68 3.92
CA GLN A 20 13.68 8.06 3.49
C GLN A 20 12.22 8.34 3.21
N LYS A 21 11.51 7.36 2.66
CA LYS A 21 10.11 7.54 2.32
C LYS A 21 9.17 7.30 3.49
N GLY A 22 9.63 6.61 4.53
CA GLY A 22 8.80 6.25 5.65
C GLY A 22 7.85 5.10 5.36
N PHE A 23 7.94 4.47 4.20
CA PHE A 23 7.13 3.32 3.84
C PHE A 23 7.89 2.45 2.83
N GLU A 24 7.40 1.25 2.61
CA GLU A 24 8.01 0.30 1.69
C GLU A 24 7.31 0.29 0.36
N GLU A 25 8.04 -0.11 -0.67
CA GLU A 25 7.48 -0.34 -2.01
C GLU A 25 7.83 -1.74 -2.45
N THR A 26 6.97 -2.32 -3.30
CA THR A 26 7.25 -3.62 -3.87
C THR A 26 6.71 -3.68 -5.29
N ASP A 27 7.23 -4.62 -6.09
CA ASP A 27 6.73 -4.83 -7.44
C ASP A 27 5.48 -5.70 -7.41
N VAL A 28 4.95 -6.04 -8.59
CA VAL A 28 3.73 -6.83 -8.69
C VAL A 28 3.86 -8.17 -7.99
N LYS A 29 4.99 -8.85 -8.20
CA LYS A 29 5.18 -10.17 -7.59
C LYS A 29 5.15 -10.07 -6.06
N GLY A 30 5.88 -9.12 -5.51
CA GLY A 30 5.91 -8.93 -4.06
C GLY A 30 4.57 -8.51 -3.51
N PHE A 31 3.86 -7.65 -4.25
CA PHE A 31 2.54 -7.21 -3.83
C PHE A 31 1.55 -8.38 -3.82
N ALA A 32 1.60 -9.21 -4.87
CA ALA A 32 0.73 -10.39 -4.95
C ALA A 32 0.98 -11.34 -3.78
N GLU A 33 2.25 -11.55 -3.43
CA GLU A 33 2.59 -12.38 -2.29
C GLU A 33 2.09 -11.78 -0.98
N LEU A 34 2.24 -10.47 -0.85
CA LEU A 34 1.80 -9.78 0.35
C LEU A 34 0.30 -9.91 0.56
N ILE A 35 -0.49 -9.64 -0.48
CA ILE A 35 -1.94 -9.61 -0.31
C ILE A 35 -2.56 -11.00 -0.23
N ALA A 36 -1.78 -12.05 -0.51
CA ALA A 36 -2.23 -13.43 -0.28
C ALA A 36 -2.22 -13.78 1.20
N GLY A 37 -1.57 -12.98 2.04
CA GLY A 37 -1.49 -13.23 3.47
C GLY A 37 -2.74 -12.82 4.20
N GLU A 38 -2.74 -13.05 5.52
CA GLU A 38 -3.93 -12.84 6.34
C GLU A 38 -3.97 -11.51 7.05
N ASN A 39 -2.81 -10.93 7.35
CA ASN A 39 -2.76 -9.69 8.13
C ASN A 39 -2.53 -8.49 7.26
N VAL A 40 -3.33 -8.39 6.20
CA VAL A 40 -3.16 -7.32 5.23
C VAL A 40 -4.53 -6.83 4.74
N VAL A 41 -4.62 -5.53 4.50
CA VAL A 41 -5.79 -4.90 3.90
C VAL A 41 -5.33 -4.23 2.61
N VAL A 42 -6.07 -4.44 1.52
CA VAL A 42 -5.75 -3.83 0.23
C VAL A 42 -6.52 -2.53 0.12
N LEU A 43 -5.81 -1.45 -0.20
CA LEU A 43 -6.40 -0.12 -0.27
C LEU A 43 -6.15 0.52 -1.63
N ASP A 44 -7.24 0.82 -2.33
CA ASP A 44 -7.23 1.53 -3.60
C ASP A 44 -7.48 2.99 -3.31
N VAL A 45 -6.52 3.85 -3.65
CA VAL A 45 -6.63 5.28 -3.33
C VAL A 45 -6.99 6.13 -4.54
N ARG A 46 -7.54 5.47 -5.58
CA ARG A 46 -8.02 6.16 -6.79
C ARG A 46 -9.41 6.71 -6.56
N THR A 47 -9.95 7.37 -7.59
CA THR A 47 -11.33 7.85 -7.51
C THR A 47 -12.32 6.68 -7.50
N ALA A 48 -13.52 6.96 -7.03
CA ALA A 48 -14.58 5.94 -7.01
C ALA A 48 -14.89 5.44 -8.42
N ALA A 49 -14.86 6.32 -9.42
CA ALA A 49 -15.15 5.92 -10.79
C ALA A 49 -14.10 4.94 -11.32
N GLU A 50 -12.82 5.20 -11.04
CA GLU A 50 -11.76 4.28 -11.43
C GLU A 50 -11.94 2.93 -10.74
N PHE A 51 -12.23 2.96 -9.46
CA PHE A 51 -12.45 1.75 -8.66
C PHE A 51 -13.60 0.92 -9.24
N ASP A 52 -14.70 1.58 -9.60
CA ASP A 52 -15.86 0.89 -10.11
C ASP A 52 -15.60 0.19 -11.43
N GLU A 53 -14.68 0.72 -12.24
CA GLU A 53 -14.34 0.08 -13.51
C GLU A 53 -13.59 -1.23 -13.32
N ALA A 54 -12.61 -1.21 -12.45
CA ALA A 54 -11.81 -2.40 -12.15
C ALA A 54 -10.94 -2.12 -10.94
N HIS A 55 -10.82 -3.11 -10.08
CA HIS A 55 -9.97 -3.00 -8.88
C HIS A 55 -9.51 -4.40 -8.48
N LEU A 56 -8.53 -4.45 -7.60
CA LEU A 56 -8.07 -5.72 -7.04
C LEU A 56 -9.15 -6.26 -6.10
N ALA A 57 -9.37 -7.58 -6.17
CA ALA A 57 -10.41 -8.20 -5.36
C ALA A 57 -10.20 -7.91 -3.88
N GLY A 58 -11.28 -7.56 -3.20
CA GLY A 58 -11.25 -7.30 -1.77
C GLY A 58 -10.74 -5.94 -1.37
N ALA A 59 -10.37 -5.08 -2.33
CA ALA A 59 -9.83 -3.77 -2.01
C ALA A 59 -10.90 -2.84 -1.46
N LEU A 60 -10.50 -2.03 -0.48
CA LEU A 60 -11.28 -0.89 -0.03
C LEU A 60 -10.90 0.31 -0.89
N ASN A 61 -11.81 1.25 -1.04
CA ASN A 61 -11.54 2.44 -1.83
C ASN A 61 -11.67 3.70 -0.97
N ILE A 62 -10.58 4.46 -0.86
CA ILE A 62 -10.60 5.79 -0.23
C ILE A 62 -9.76 6.68 -1.12
N ASP A 63 -10.38 7.67 -1.73
CA ASP A 63 -9.74 8.57 -2.70
C ASP A 63 -8.78 9.51 -1.99
N VAL A 64 -7.49 9.43 -2.32
CA VAL A 64 -6.47 10.24 -1.63
C VAL A 64 -6.62 11.72 -1.94
N LYS A 65 -7.36 12.07 -2.98
CA LYS A 65 -7.59 13.49 -3.33
C LYS A 65 -8.62 14.15 -2.43
N GLN A 66 -9.38 13.38 -1.67
CA GLN A 66 -10.35 13.95 -0.76
C GLN A 66 -9.65 14.64 0.40
N GLY A 67 -10.16 15.82 0.79
CA GLY A 67 -9.55 16.58 1.86
C GLY A 67 -9.56 15.87 3.21
N ASP A 68 -10.47 14.93 3.40
CA ASP A 68 -10.59 14.16 4.62
C ASP A 68 -10.05 12.74 4.50
N PHE A 69 -9.10 12.52 3.57
CA PHE A 69 -8.54 11.19 3.33
C PHE A 69 -8.01 10.55 4.62
N VAL A 70 -7.24 11.30 5.39
CA VAL A 70 -6.63 10.75 6.61
C VAL A 70 -7.70 10.36 7.62
N GLU A 71 -8.71 11.20 7.79
CA GLU A 71 -9.81 10.91 8.72
C GLU A 71 -10.57 9.66 8.30
N GLN A 72 -10.86 9.53 6.99
CA GLN A 72 -11.53 8.33 6.50
C GLN A 72 -10.68 7.09 6.74
N ALA A 73 -9.39 7.19 6.46
CA ALA A 73 -8.48 6.08 6.64
C ALA A 73 -8.43 5.63 8.10
N LYS A 74 -8.33 6.61 9.02
CA LYS A 74 -8.26 6.28 10.44
C LYS A 74 -9.55 5.63 10.93
N ALA A 75 -10.68 5.99 10.33
CA ALA A 75 -11.97 5.40 10.70
C ALA A 75 -12.16 4.00 10.14
N SER A 76 -11.49 3.67 9.03
CA SER A 76 -11.77 2.45 8.29
C SER A 76 -10.68 1.39 8.36
N LEU A 77 -9.44 1.79 8.60
CA LEU A 77 -8.30 0.88 8.50
C LEU A 77 -7.83 0.41 9.87
N PRO A 78 -7.52 -0.88 9.98
CA PRO A 78 -6.98 -1.40 11.26
C PRO A 78 -5.52 -0.95 11.41
N THR A 79 -5.11 -0.77 12.67
CA THR A 79 -3.74 -0.38 12.97
C THR A 79 -2.82 -1.57 13.19
N ASP A 80 -3.38 -2.77 13.25
CA ASP A 80 -2.59 -3.98 13.53
C ASP A 80 -2.37 -4.83 12.29
N LYS A 81 -2.67 -4.28 11.09
CA LYS A 81 -2.45 -5.00 9.84
C LYS A 81 -1.64 -4.12 8.89
N THR A 82 -0.99 -4.77 7.93
CA THR A 82 -0.29 -4.06 6.89
C THR A 82 -1.30 -3.56 5.86
N ILE A 83 -1.15 -2.33 5.43
CA ILE A 83 -2.01 -1.75 4.41
C ILE A 83 -1.26 -1.79 3.07
N ALA A 84 -1.77 -2.57 2.14
CA ALA A 84 -1.19 -2.71 0.81
C ALA A 84 -1.90 -1.72 -0.11
N VAL A 85 -1.20 -0.69 -0.55
CA VAL A 85 -1.79 0.49 -1.17
C VAL A 85 -1.43 0.56 -2.64
N TYR A 86 -2.41 0.88 -3.49
CA TYR A 86 -2.13 1.08 -4.90
C TYR A 86 -3.00 2.19 -5.48
N CYS A 87 -2.53 2.73 -6.62
CA CYS A 87 -3.32 3.63 -7.43
C CYS A 87 -3.16 3.21 -8.88
N ARG A 88 -3.25 4.15 -9.82
CA ARG A 88 -3.13 3.80 -11.23
C ARG A 88 -1.69 3.50 -11.62
N SER A 89 -0.76 4.40 -11.29
CA SER A 89 0.64 4.29 -11.72
C SER A 89 1.64 4.27 -10.57
N GLY A 90 1.16 4.41 -9.32
CA GLY A 90 2.03 4.40 -8.15
C GLY A 90 2.28 5.77 -7.53
N ARG A 91 1.84 6.85 -8.16
CA ARG A 91 2.12 8.22 -7.73
C ARG A 91 1.22 8.68 -6.61
N ARG A 92 -0.10 8.58 -6.83
CA ARG A 92 -1.06 8.97 -5.80
C ARG A 92 -0.91 8.08 -4.58
N SER A 93 -0.62 6.78 -4.81
CA SER A 93 -0.47 5.86 -3.70
C SER A 93 0.80 6.12 -2.91
N ALA A 94 1.87 6.61 -3.54
CA ALA A 94 3.06 7.02 -2.80
C ALA A 94 2.72 8.16 -1.84
N SER A 95 1.95 9.15 -2.31
CA SER A 95 1.50 10.24 -1.47
C SER A 95 0.61 9.73 -0.33
N ALA A 96 -0.31 8.81 -0.65
CA ALA A 96 -1.17 8.21 0.36
C ALA A 96 -0.36 7.49 1.41
N CYS A 97 0.66 6.73 0.99
CA CYS A 97 1.52 6.00 1.91
C CYS A 97 2.25 6.93 2.86
N GLU A 98 2.73 8.08 2.35
CA GLU A 98 3.39 9.05 3.22
C GLU A 98 2.44 9.52 4.31
N LYS A 99 1.21 9.85 3.92
CA LYS A 99 0.21 10.34 4.88
C LYS A 99 -0.14 9.27 5.91
N LEU A 100 -0.31 8.05 5.45
CA LEU A 100 -0.69 6.95 6.34
C LEU A 100 0.45 6.55 7.27
N ALA A 101 1.68 6.53 6.75
CA ALA A 101 2.83 6.21 7.58
C ALA A 101 3.00 7.24 8.69
N ALA A 102 2.72 8.51 8.40
CA ALA A 102 2.80 9.57 9.40
C ALA A 102 1.78 9.36 10.52
N GLU A 103 0.70 8.63 10.24
CA GLU A 103 -0.32 8.31 11.24
C GLU A 103 -0.05 6.98 11.95
N GLY A 104 1.07 6.34 11.67
CA GLY A 104 1.46 5.11 12.36
C GLY A 104 1.07 3.82 11.66
N PHE A 105 0.47 3.90 10.48
CA PHE A 105 0.13 2.68 9.73
C PHE A 105 1.38 2.08 9.09
N ARG A 106 1.39 0.75 9.00
CA ARG A 106 2.40 0.04 8.23
C ARG A 106 1.88 -0.09 6.81
N VAL A 107 2.56 0.54 5.86
CA VAL A 107 2.08 0.62 4.49
C VAL A 107 3.13 0.14 3.50
N VAL A 108 2.64 -0.49 2.42
CA VAL A 108 3.48 -0.93 1.31
C VAL A 108 2.82 -0.46 0.02
N ASN A 109 3.58 0.22 -0.83
CA ASN A 109 3.08 0.78 -2.08
C ASN A 109 3.37 -0.17 -3.24
N LEU A 110 2.37 -0.38 -4.11
CA LEU A 110 2.56 -1.16 -5.34
C LEU A 110 3.22 -0.26 -6.39
N LYS A 111 4.46 -0.57 -6.69
CA LYS A 111 5.21 0.15 -7.72
C LYS A 111 4.56 -0.09 -9.07
N GLY A 112 4.27 0.99 -9.78
CA GLY A 112 3.63 0.90 -11.09
C GLY A 112 2.12 0.78 -11.03
N GLY A 113 1.53 0.59 -9.87
CA GLY A 113 0.08 0.61 -9.67
C GLY A 113 -0.67 -0.49 -10.40
N ILE A 114 -1.98 -0.26 -10.57
CA ILE A 114 -2.83 -1.25 -11.23
C ILE A 114 -2.43 -1.45 -12.71
N LEU A 115 -1.78 -0.44 -13.33
CA LEU A 115 -1.30 -0.62 -14.70
C LEU A 115 -0.25 -1.72 -14.76
N ALA A 116 0.72 -1.72 -13.83
CA ALA A 116 1.72 -2.79 -13.78
C ALA A 116 1.09 -4.11 -13.43
N TRP A 117 0.09 -4.10 -12.54
CA TRP A 117 -0.64 -5.29 -12.14
C TRP A 117 -1.32 -5.95 -13.35
N MET A 118 -2.05 -5.15 -14.14
CA MET A 118 -2.72 -5.67 -15.32
C MET A 118 -1.74 -6.08 -16.43
N ASP A 119 -0.64 -5.33 -16.55
CA ASP A 119 0.38 -5.63 -17.54
C ASP A 119 1.03 -6.98 -17.24
N ALA A 120 1.09 -7.36 -15.99
CA ALA A 120 1.58 -8.68 -15.56
C ALA A 120 0.48 -9.74 -15.62
N GLU A 121 -0.68 -9.39 -16.18
CA GLU A 121 -1.82 -10.31 -16.38
C GLU A 121 -2.40 -10.81 -15.07
N MET A 122 -2.31 -9.99 -14.03
CA MET A 122 -2.92 -10.32 -12.75
C MET A 122 -4.40 -9.91 -12.76
N PRO A 123 -5.25 -10.61 -12.02
CA PRO A 123 -6.70 -10.42 -12.13
C PRO A 123 -7.20 -9.17 -11.46
N THR A 124 -8.27 -8.61 -12.03
CA THR A 124 -9.04 -7.53 -11.42
C THR A 124 -10.52 -7.90 -11.48
N THR A 125 -11.33 -7.13 -10.78
CA THR A 125 -12.77 -7.36 -10.75
C THR A 125 -13.47 -6.01 -10.78
N ALA A 126 -14.76 -6.02 -11.17
CA ALA A 126 -15.59 -4.82 -11.12
C ALA A 126 -16.64 -4.95 -10.01
N GLU A 127 -16.50 -5.96 -9.18
CA GLU A 127 -17.41 -6.17 -8.05
C GLU A 127 -16.81 -5.62 -6.76
#